data_23169349cd62237a909d5cb4cf9cf367
#
_entry.id   23169349cd62237a909d5cb4cf9cf367
#
_cell.length_a   1.000
_cell.length_b   1.000
_cell.length_c   1.000
_cell.angle_alpha   90.00
_cell.angle_beta   90.00
_cell.angle_gamma   90.00
#
_symmetry.space_group_name_H-M   'P 1'
#
loop_
_entity.id
_entity.type
_entity.pdbx_description
1 polymer ?
#
loop_
_entity_poly.entity_id
_entity_poly.type
_entity_poly.pdbx_seq_one_letter_code
_entity_poly.pdbx_strand_id
1 'polypeptide(L)'
;MRDRERLYRAMDGVDYVVHAAATKIVPTAEYNPFECVKTNINGAMNVIDACIDKGVKRCVALSTDKASSPVNLYGATKLASDKMFVSGNSYAGSKDCRFAVVRYGNVMGSRGSVIPFFMSLPDGADLPITDPRMTRFMITLEQGVDLVWQAFEDMVGGEIYVKKIPSMVIGDIAKAVRPDTEQKVIGIRPGEKLHEQMIGEEDAAHTYEYDDYYKIIPAIHNWSSDPVRIKGGKRVPDGFNYSSDNNKEWMKPEELQTWIDANSAKIGKF
;
A
#
# COMPACT_ATOMS: atom_id res chain seq x y z
N MET A 1 10.67 12.56 9.65
CA MET A 1 10.92 12.57 8.20
C MET A 1 10.94 13.96 7.56
N ARG A 2 10.22 14.96 8.09
CA ARG A 2 10.34 16.36 7.61
C ARG A 2 11.63 17.02 8.06
N ASP A 3 12.18 16.60 9.18
CA ASP A 3 13.46 17.08 9.72
C ASP A 3 14.60 16.23 9.11
N ARG A 4 15.26 16.81 8.09
CA ARG A 4 16.36 16.18 7.36
C ARG A 4 17.55 15.91 8.27
N GLU A 5 17.95 16.88 9.09
CA GLU A 5 19.12 16.75 9.97
C GLU A 5 18.91 15.63 11.01
N ARG A 6 17.68 15.53 11.53
CA ARG A 6 17.34 14.45 12.48
C ARG A 6 17.39 13.08 11.80
N LEU A 7 16.96 12.96 10.53
CA LEU A 7 17.07 11.71 9.76
C LEU A 7 18.53 11.31 9.55
N TYR A 8 19.38 12.24 9.19
CA TYR A 8 20.81 11.97 9.01
C TYR A 8 21.47 11.41 10.28
N ARG A 9 21.09 11.95 11.45
CA ARG A 9 21.56 11.41 12.74
C ARG A 9 20.95 10.04 13.06
N ALA A 10 19.67 9.85 12.73
CA ALA A 10 18.97 8.60 13.02
C ALA A 10 19.44 7.43 12.17
N MET A 11 19.94 7.69 10.95
CA MET A 11 20.38 6.66 10.00
C MET A 11 21.88 6.37 10.10
N ASP A 12 22.59 6.98 11.03
CA ASP A 12 24.01 6.69 11.24
C ASP A 12 24.20 5.26 11.74
N GLY A 13 24.98 4.43 11.01
CA GLY A 13 25.21 3.02 11.30
C GLY A 13 23.99 2.09 11.06
N VAL A 14 22.97 2.54 10.33
CA VAL A 14 21.79 1.74 10.00
C VAL A 14 21.97 1.05 8.65
N ASP A 15 21.77 -0.27 8.59
CA ASP A 15 21.84 -1.06 7.36
C ASP A 15 20.52 -1.16 6.61
N TYR A 16 19.38 -1.25 7.32
CA TYR A 16 18.05 -1.49 6.76
C TYR A 16 17.04 -0.45 7.23
N VAL A 17 16.25 0.08 6.30
CA VAL A 17 15.24 1.10 6.60
C VAL A 17 13.88 0.66 6.06
N VAL A 18 12.85 0.72 6.89
CA VAL A 18 11.44 0.63 6.47
C VAL A 18 10.81 2.02 6.55
N HIS A 19 10.41 2.54 5.38
CA HIS A 19 9.71 3.82 5.31
C HIS A 19 8.20 3.61 5.32
N ALA A 20 7.59 3.64 6.52
CA ALA A 20 6.16 3.41 6.74
C ALA A 20 5.36 4.69 7.04
N ALA A 21 6.01 5.85 7.12
CA ALA A 21 5.36 7.07 7.57
C ALA A 21 4.72 7.85 6.41
N ALA A 22 3.43 8.16 6.52
CA ALA A 22 2.69 8.95 5.55
C ALA A 22 1.49 9.65 6.19
N THR A 23 1.02 10.73 5.56
CA THR A 23 -0.34 11.24 5.73
C THR A 23 -1.25 10.38 4.86
N LYS A 24 -2.09 9.53 5.47
CA LYS A 24 -2.88 8.50 4.75
C LYS A 24 -4.39 8.77 4.69
N ILE A 25 -4.91 9.68 5.49
CA ILE A 25 -6.34 9.95 5.57
C ILE A 25 -6.74 10.86 4.42
N VAL A 26 -7.53 10.35 3.47
CA VAL A 26 -7.89 11.06 2.23
C VAL A 26 -8.51 12.43 2.49
N PRO A 27 -9.58 12.60 3.30
CA PRO A 27 -10.14 13.92 3.57
C PRO A 27 -9.13 14.90 4.20
N THR A 28 -8.26 14.40 5.09
CA THR A 28 -7.22 15.23 5.71
C THR A 28 -6.18 15.69 4.69
N ALA A 29 -5.81 14.83 3.74
CA ALA A 29 -4.87 15.17 2.68
C ALA A 29 -5.45 16.24 1.73
N GLU A 30 -6.73 16.09 1.33
CA GLU A 30 -7.42 17.07 0.48
C GLU A 30 -7.57 18.44 1.18
N TYR A 31 -7.88 18.44 2.47
CA TYR A 31 -8.06 19.67 3.25
C TYR A 31 -6.73 20.38 3.57
N ASN A 32 -5.63 19.61 3.76
CA ASN A 32 -4.29 20.13 4.08
C ASN A 32 -3.26 19.68 3.04
N PRO A 33 -3.35 20.10 1.77
CA PRO A 33 -2.53 19.58 0.68
C PRO A 33 -1.03 19.80 0.89
N PHE A 34 -0.60 20.98 1.38
CA PHE A 34 0.80 21.26 1.62
C PHE A 34 1.41 20.36 2.71
N GLU A 35 0.65 20.04 3.75
CA GLU A 35 1.12 19.15 4.81
C GLU A 35 1.25 17.70 4.32
N CYS A 36 0.33 17.28 3.44
CA CYS A 36 0.41 15.99 2.76
C CYS A 36 1.67 15.91 1.87
N VAL A 37 1.91 16.91 1.04
CA VAL A 37 3.10 17.00 0.16
C VAL A 37 4.39 17.01 0.98
N LYS A 38 4.50 17.83 2.02
CA LYS A 38 5.66 17.89 2.90
C LYS A 38 5.96 16.54 3.55
N THR A 39 4.94 15.78 3.93
CA THR A 39 5.12 14.48 4.58
C THR A 39 5.43 13.40 3.55
N ASN A 40 4.61 13.25 2.52
CA ASN A 40 4.66 12.11 1.62
C ASN A 40 5.71 12.28 0.50
N ILE A 41 5.95 13.51 0.05
CA ILE A 41 6.90 13.81 -1.03
C ILE A 41 8.24 14.27 -0.46
N ASN A 42 8.28 15.43 0.23
CA ASN A 42 9.54 15.95 0.75
C ASN A 42 10.13 14.99 1.81
N GLY A 43 9.27 14.35 2.61
CA GLY A 43 9.69 13.31 3.55
C GLY A 43 10.34 12.11 2.87
N ALA A 44 9.82 11.65 1.71
CA ALA A 44 10.43 10.60 0.92
C ALA A 44 11.81 11.02 0.38
N MET A 45 11.92 12.23 -0.16
CA MET A 45 13.21 12.79 -0.62
C MET A 45 14.25 12.80 0.50
N ASN A 46 13.87 13.29 1.69
CA ASN A 46 14.77 13.33 2.83
C ASN A 46 15.23 11.92 3.27
N VAL A 47 14.34 10.92 3.20
CA VAL A 47 14.69 9.52 3.52
C VAL A 47 15.65 8.95 2.49
N ILE A 48 15.41 9.17 1.20
CA ILE A 48 16.28 8.70 0.11
C ILE A 48 17.67 9.31 0.25
N ASP A 49 17.77 10.64 0.41
CA ASP A 49 19.05 11.35 0.60
C ASP A 49 19.81 10.80 1.81
N ALA A 50 19.12 10.68 2.95
CA ALA A 50 19.75 10.19 4.19
C ALA A 50 20.21 8.74 4.05
N CYS A 51 19.45 7.86 3.40
CA CYS A 51 19.86 6.47 3.13
C CYS A 51 21.14 6.42 2.28
N ILE A 52 21.19 7.19 1.19
CA ILE A 52 22.33 7.23 0.28
C ILE A 52 23.58 7.79 0.98
N ASP A 53 23.43 8.89 1.72
CA ASP A 53 24.56 9.56 2.35
C ASP A 53 25.09 8.82 3.57
N LYS A 54 24.23 8.10 4.28
CA LYS A 54 24.61 7.32 5.47
C LYS A 54 25.00 5.86 5.18
N GLY A 55 24.92 5.43 3.91
CA GLY A 55 25.33 4.10 3.49
C GLY A 55 24.36 2.99 3.92
N VAL A 56 23.07 3.31 4.02
CA VAL A 56 22.00 2.31 4.21
C VAL A 56 22.02 1.34 3.04
N LYS A 57 22.06 0.04 3.31
CA LYS A 57 22.16 -0.99 2.28
C LYS A 57 20.85 -1.22 1.55
N ARG A 58 19.74 -1.28 2.30
CA ARG A 58 18.41 -1.55 1.75
C ARG A 58 17.35 -0.67 2.41
N CYS A 59 16.48 -0.09 1.59
CA CYS A 59 15.32 0.67 2.05
C CYS A 59 14.06 0.20 1.34
N VAL A 60 13.05 -0.24 2.09
CA VAL A 60 11.73 -0.62 1.58
C VAL A 60 10.72 0.43 1.98
N ALA A 61 10.05 1.03 0.99
CA ALA A 61 9.00 2.02 1.20
C ALA A 61 7.61 1.37 1.09
N LEU A 62 6.75 1.65 2.07
CA LEU A 62 5.37 1.17 2.05
C LEU A 62 4.50 2.07 1.18
N SER A 63 3.75 1.47 0.27
CA SER A 63 2.80 2.12 -0.63
C SER A 63 1.38 1.57 -0.44
N THR A 64 0.49 1.85 -1.36
CA THR A 64 -0.95 1.60 -1.25
C THR A 64 -1.56 1.34 -2.63
N ASP A 65 -2.68 0.62 -2.67
CA ASP A 65 -3.57 0.49 -3.82
C ASP A 65 -4.01 1.86 -4.40
N LYS A 66 -4.06 2.89 -3.57
CA LYS A 66 -4.44 4.25 -3.99
C LYS A 66 -3.37 4.98 -4.81
N ALA A 67 -2.13 4.45 -4.84
CA ALA A 67 -1.06 4.96 -5.69
C ALA A 67 -1.18 4.53 -7.16
N SER A 68 -1.94 3.46 -7.45
CA SER A 68 -2.25 3.04 -8.82
C SER A 68 -3.46 3.85 -9.32
N SER A 69 -3.33 4.52 -10.48
CA SER A 69 -4.38 5.38 -11.07
C SER A 69 -5.06 6.30 -10.04
N PRO A 70 -4.32 7.20 -9.35
CA PRO A 70 -4.83 7.95 -8.22
C PRO A 70 -5.95 8.94 -8.59
N VAL A 71 -6.99 9.02 -7.75
CA VAL A 71 -8.12 9.97 -7.90
C VAL A 71 -8.19 10.97 -6.74
N ASN A 72 -7.21 10.93 -5.83
CA ASN A 72 -7.10 11.85 -4.70
C ASN A 72 -5.64 12.22 -4.42
N LEU A 73 -5.43 13.28 -3.64
CA LEU A 73 -4.10 13.80 -3.34
C LEU A 73 -3.23 12.78 -2.58
N TYR A 74 -3.81 12.03 -1.64
CA TYR A 74 -3.06 10.98 -0.95
C TYR A 74 -2.45 9.99 -1.95
N GLY A 75 -3.28 9.43 -2.84
CA GLY A 75 -2.82 8.51 -3.88
C GLY A 75 -1.78 9.14 -4.81
N ALA A 76 -2.01 10.38 -5.27
CA ALA A 76 -1.07 11.10 -6.13
C ALA A 76 0.30 11.32 -5.44
N THR A 77 0.31 11.70 -4.16
CA THR A 77 1.56 11.86 -3.39
C THR A 77 2.27 10.53 -3.16
N LYS A 78 1.53 9.42 -3.00
CA LYS A 78 2.11 8.09 -2.87
C LYS A 78 2.67 7.57 -4.19
N LEU A 79 2.00 7.83 -5.33
CA LEU A 79 2.56 7.54 -6.65
C LEU A 79 3.87 8.31 -6.88
N ALA A 80 3.90 9.61 -6.55
CA ALA A 80 5.12 10.41 -6.65
C ALA A 80 6.25 9.83 -5.76
N SER A 81 5.92 9.45 -4.52
CA SER A 81 6.85 8.80 -3.60
C SER A 81 7.38 7.46 -4.17
N ASP A 82 6.52 6.60 -4.72
CA ASP A 82 6.91 5.33 -5.33
C ASP A 82 7.93 5.57 -6.46
N LYS A 83 7.65 6.53 -7.36
CA LYS A 83 8.56 6.89 -8.46
C LYS A 83 9.90 7.42 -7.94
N MET A 84 9.91 8.18 -6.85
CA MET A 84 11.15 8.69 -6.24
C MET A 84 11.99 7.57 -5.61
N PHE A 85 11.39 6.63 -4.87
CA PHE A 85 12.12 5.47 -4.33
C PHE A 85 12.68 4.59 -5.44
N VAL A 86 11.92 4.34 -6.51
CA VAL A 86 12.41 3.63 -7.69
C VAL A 86 13.62 4.36 -8.30
N SER A 87 13.53 5.67 -8.52
CA SER A 87 14.60 6.49 -9.09
C SER A 87 15.79 6.66 -8.15
N GLY A 88 15.59 6.52 -6.83
CA GLY A 88 16.64 6.55 -5.81
C GLY A 88 17.78 5.58 -6.09
N ASN A 89 17.50 4.47 -6.77
CA ASN A 89 18.52 3.52 -7.20
C ASN A 89 19.52 4.12 -8.21
N SER A 90 19.06 5.03 -9.07
CA SER A 90 19.94 5.76 -9.99
C SER A 90 20.74 6.84 -9.25
N TYR A 91 20.13 7.54 -8.28
CA TYR A 91 20.83 8.54 -7.46
C TYR A 91 21.91 7.92 -6.56
N ALA A 92 21.73 6.67 -6.14
CA ALA A 92 22.74 5.95 -5.36
C ALA A 92 24.06 5.75 -6.12
N GLY A 93 24.01 5.73 -7.46
CA GLY A 93 25.19 5.58 -8.32
C GLY A 93 25.95 4.28 -7.99
N SER A 94 27.24 4.40 -7.62
CA SER A 94 28.10 3.27 -7.26
C SER A 94 27.97 2.81 -5.80
N LYS A 95 27.18 3.52 -4.96
CA LYS A 95 26.97 3.15 -3.56
C LYS A 95 26.09 1.88 -3.49
N ASP A 96 26.40 0.99 -2.54
CA ASP A 96 25.55 -0.19 -2.27
C ASP A 96 24.31 0.22 -1.44
N CYS A 97 23.46 1.06 -2.03
CA CYS A 97 22.19 1.46 -1.44
C CYS A 97 21.08 1.13 -2.44
N ARG A 98 20.10 0.32 -2.02
CA ARG A 98 19.00 -0.13 -2.88
C ARG A 98 17.66 0.20 -2.27
N PHE A 99 16.73 0.58 -3.14
CA PHE A 99 15.37 0.96 -2.79
C PHE A 99 14.37 0.05 -3.51
N ALA A 100 13.35 -0.39 -2.79
CA ALA A 100 12.19 -1.06 -3.35
C ALA A 100 10.90 -0.52 -2.69
N VAL A 101 9.77 -0.83 -3.31
CA VAL A 101 8.44 -0.43 -2.83
C VAL A 101 7.61 -1.69 -2.59
N VAL A 102 6.80 -1.71 -1.54
CA VAL A 102 5.74 -2.70 -1.33
C VAL A 102 4.40 -2.02 -1.42
N ARG A 103 3.46 -2.60 -2.18
CA ARG A 103 2.12 -2.07 -2.41
C ARG A 103 1.10 -3.10 -1.96
N TYR A 104 0.15 -2.69 -1.11
CA TYR A 104 -0.93 -3.52 -0.61
C TYR A 104 -2.18 -2.69 -0.33
N GLY A 105 -3.29 -3.39 -0.07
CA GLY A 105 -4.60 -2.79 0.15
C GLY A 105 -4.85 -2.34 1.58
N ASN A 106 -6.10 -2.50 2.03
CA ASN A 106 -6.52 -2.09 3.35
C ASN A 106 -6.00 -3.05 4.42
N VAL A 107 -5.18 -2.54 5.34
CA VAL A 107 -4.78 -3.31 6.53
C VAL A 107 -5.96 -3.39 7.49
N MET A 108 -6.46 -4.61 7.72
CA MET A 108 -7.61 -4.89 8.57
C MET A 108 -7.39 -4.33 9.98
N GLY A 109 -8.40 -3.63 10.50
CA GLY A 109 -8.35 -3.06 11.84
C GLY A 109 -7.41 -1.88 12.06
N SER A 110 -6.77 -1.34 11.00
CA SER A 110 -5.87 -0.19 11.15
C SER A 110 -6.62 1.08 11.57
N ARG A 111 -5.93 1.97 12.29
CA ARG A 111 -6.51 3.24 12.78
C ARG A 111 -7.14 4.04 11.64
N GLY A 112 -8.39 4.50 11.86
CA GLY A 112 -9.16 5.29 10.89
C GLY A 112 -9.68 4.50 9.69
N SER A 113 -9.58 3.16 9.69
CA SER A 113 -10.19 2.30 8.68
C SER A 113 -11.64 1.95 9.00
N VAL A 114 -12.31 1.31 8.04
CA VAL A 114 -13.76 1.03 8.10
C VAL A 114 -14.15 0.10 9.26
N ILE A 115 -13.35 -0.91 9.57
CA ILE A 115 -13.64 -1.87 10.65
C ILE A 115 -13.73 -1.16 12.02
N PRO A 116 -12.67 -0.46 12.52
CA PRO A 116 -12.79 0.26 13.78
C PRO A 116 -13.84 1.37 13.74
N PHE A 117 -14.08 1.98 12.58
CA PHE A 117 -15.16 2.97 12.43
C PHE A 117 -16.53 2.33 12.69
N PHE A 118 -16.87 1.22 12.04
CA PHE A 118 -18.15 0.52 12.26
C PHE A 118 -18.28 0.03 13.71
N MET A 119 -17.19 -0.47 14.32
CA MET A 119 -17.20 -0.88 15.73
C MET A 119 -17.45 0.28 16.70
N SER A 120 -17.06 1.49 16.35
CA SER A 120 -17.19 2.68 17.21
C SER A 120 -18.58 3.34 17.17
N LEU A 121 -19.43 2.94 16.26
CA LEU A 121 -20.77 3.50 16.14
C LEU A 121 -21.64 3.09 17.35
N PRO A 122 -22.56 3.97 17.82
CA PRO A 122 -23.50 3.64 18.90
C PRO A 122 -24.36 2.40 18.58
N ASP A 123 -24.82 1.71 19.62
CA ASP A 123 -25.77 0.61 19.45
C ASP A 123 -27.07 1.13 18.85
N GLY A 124 -27.62 0.38 17.87
CA GLY A 124 -28.83 0.75 17.14
C GLY A 124 -28.63 1.79 16.02
N ALA A 125 -27.41 2.28 15.81
CA ALA A 125 -27.11 3.14 14.67
C ALA A 125 -26.92 2.34 13.39
N ASP A 126 -27.53 2.79 12.28
CA ASP A 126 -27.32 2.23 10.95
C ASP A 126 -25.84 2.28 10.56
N LEU A 127 -25.37 1.29 9.79
CA LEU A 127 -24.04 1.28 9.23
C LEU A 127 -23.99 2.10 7.93
N PRO A 128 -23.27 3.23 7.88
CA PRO A 128 -23.17 4.02 6.67
C PRO A 128 -22.24 3.35 5.67
N ILE A 129 -22.76 2.85 4.57
CA ILE A 129 -21.98 2.32 3.45
C ILE A 129 -22.00 3.28 2.27
N THR A 130 -20.89 3.44 1.59
CA THR A 130 -20.73 4.42 0.51
C THR A 130 -21.47 3.99 -0.75
N ASP A 131 -21.26 2.74 -1.19
CA ASP A 131 -21.93 2.12 -2.34
C ASP A 131 -21.88 0.61 -2.15
N PRO A 132 -22.99 -0.13 -2.32
CA PRO A 132 -23.04 -1.59 -2.14
C PRO A 132 -22.13 -2.37 -3.12
N ARG A 133 -21.76 -1.77 -4.24
CA ARG A 133 -20.86 -2.38 -5.24
C ARG A 133 -19.38 -2.22 -4.89
N MET A 134 -19.07 -1.37 -3.92
CA MET A 134 -17.69 -1.00 -3.58
C MET A 134 -16.91 -2.20 -3.04
N THR A 135 -15.72 -2.42 -3.58
CA THR A 135 -14.81 -3.50 -3.17
C THR A 135 -13.49 -2.97 -2.64
N ARG A 136 -12.86 -3.71 -1.76
CA ARG A 136 -11.57 -3.40 -1.16
C ARG A 136 -10.71 -4.64 -1.06
N PHE A 137 -9.41 -4.48 -1.22
CA PHE A 137 -8.43 -5.50 -0.89
C PHE A 137 -8.22 -5.57 0.63
N MET A 138 -8.10 -6.77 1.17
CA MET A 138 -7.99 -7.01 2.61
C MET A 138 -6.67 -7.71 2.92
N ILE A 139 -5.89 -7.16 3.85
CA ILE A 139 -4.61 -7.74 4.30
C ILE A 139 -4.49 -7.64 5.83
N THR A 140 -3.88 -8.64 6.47
CA THR A 140 -3.51 -8.52 7.89
C THR A 140 -2.21 -7.71 8.04
N LEU A 141 -1.95 -7.22 9.25
CA LEU A 141 -0.69 -6.53 9.53
C LEU A 141 0.51 -7.47 9.33
N GLU A 142 0.37 -8.71 9.79
CA GLU A 142 1.39 -9.76 9.69
C GLU A 142 1.76 -10.02 8.22
N GLN A 143 0.76 -10.21 7.35
CA GLN A 143 1.00 -10.39 5.91
C GLN A 143 1.68 -9.18 5.27
N GLY A 144 1.37 -7.97 5.73
CA GLY A 144 2.04 -6.74 5.28
C GLY A 144 3.51 -6.71 5.71
N VAL A 145 3.81 -7.15 6.93
CA VAL A 145 5.20 -7.28 7.45
C VAL A 145 5.97 -8.35 6.67
N ASP A 146 5.35 -9.51 6.41
CA ASP A 146 5.97 -10.58 5.63
C ASP A 146 6.35 -10.12 4.22
N LEU A 147 5.51 -9.31 3.57
CA LEU A 147 5.82 -8.73 2.27
C LEU A 147 7.05 -7.80 2.33
N VAL A 148 7.20 -7.05 3.42
CA VAL A 148 8.39 -6.18 3.61
C VAL A 148 9.65 -7.04 3.74
N TRP A 149 9.63 -8.11 4.53
CA TRP A 149 10.75 -9.04 4.66
C TRP A 149 11.08 -9.71 3.33
N GLN A 150 10.07 -10.18 2.61
CA GLN A 150 10.23 -10.76 1.27
C GLN A 150 10.91 -9.77 0.30
N ALA A 151 10.50 -8.49 0.35
CA ALA A 151 11.13 -7.46 -0.46
C ALA A 151 12.61 -7.25 -0.09
N PHE A 152 12.98 -7.25 1.21
CA PHE A 152 14.37 -7.14 1.63
C PHE A 152 15.23 -8.30 1.16
N GLU A 153 14.71 -9.52 1.16
CA GLU A 153 15.43 -10.72 0.73
C GLU A 153 15.59 -10.80 -0.80
N ASP A 154 14.58 -10.34 -1.54
CA ASP A 154 14.53 -10.50 -3.00
C ASP A 154 15.09 -9.29 -3.77
N MET A 155 15.01 -8.06 -3.24
CA MET A 155 15.27 -6.83 -3.99
C MET A 155 16.70 -6.72 -4.54
N VAL A 156 16.77 -6.31 -5.79
CA VAL A 156 18.01 -5.85 -6.47
C VAL A 156 18.00 -4.32 -6.55
N GLY A 157 16.84 -3.71 -6.54
CA GLY A 157 16.58 -2.28 -6.53
C GLY A 157 15.66 -1.84 -7.66
N GLY A 158 14.63 -1.07 -7.29
CA GLY A 158 13.63 -0.51 -8.21
C GLY A 158 12.34 -1.30 -8.33
N GLU A 159 12.25 -2.48 -7.74
CA GLU A 159 11.05 -3.32 -7.81
C GLU A 159 9.90 -2.74 -6.97
N ILE A 160 8.67 -2.94 -7.45
CA ILE A 160 7.44 -2.72 -6.68
C ILE A 160 6.78 -4.09 -6.47
N TYR A 161 6.75 -4.55 -5.22
CA TYR A 161 6.13 -5.81 -4.82
C TYR A 161 4.65 -5.59 -4.51
N VAL A 162 3.78 -6.42 -5.06
CA VAL A 162 2.33 -6.36 -4.87
C VAL A 162 1.85 -7.71 -4.37
N LYS A 163 1.39 -7.78 -3.12
CA LYS A 163 0.88 -9.03 -2.52
C LYS A 163 -0.42 -9.47 -3.20
N LYS A 164 -0.56 -10.77 -3.48
CA LYS A 164 -1.85 -11.36 -3.80
C LYS A 164 -2.63 -11.50 -2.50
N ILE A 165 -3.77 -10.84 -2.43
CA ILE A 165 -4.60 -10.77 -1.22
C ILE A 165 -6.07 -10.78 -1.58
N PRO A 166 -6.96 -11.30 -0.71
CA PRO A 166 -8.37 -11.36 -1.01
C PRO A 166 -9.03 -9.98 -1.11
N SER A 167 -10.10 -9.93 -1.87
CA SER A 167 -11.04 -8.80 -1.94
C SER A 167 -12.27 -9.06 -1.08
N MET A 168 -12.95 -7.97 -0.72
CA MET A 168 -14.22 -8.03 0.00
C MET A 168 -15.14 -6.88 -0.43
N VAL A 169 -16.44 -7.14 -0.53
CA VAL A 169 -17.44 -6.10 -0.76
C VAL A 169 -17.67 -5.33 0.55
N ILE A 170 -17.86 -4.01 0.46
CA ILE A 170 -18.03 -3.16 1.65
C ILE A 170 -19.24 -3.57 2.51
N GLY A 171 -20.32 -4.01 1.88
CA GLY A 171 -21.51 -4.51 2.58
C GLY A 171 -21.25 -5.78 3.37
N ASP A 172 -20.35 -6.64 2.89
CA ASP A 172 -19.94 -7.85 3.60
C ASP A 172 -18.99 -7.54 4.76
N ILE A 173 -18.15 -6.51 4.63
CA ILE A 173 -17.38 -5.99 5.77
C ILE A 173 -18.33 -5.47 6.85
N ALA A 174 -19.38 -4.73 6.48
CA ALA A 174 -20.39 -4.25 7.40
C ALA A 174 -21.10 -5.40 8.14
N LYS A 175 -21.54 -6.44 7.42
CA LYS A 175 -22.15 -7.65 8.00
C LYS A 175 -21.21 -8.38 8.96
N ALA A 176 -19.92 -8.50 8.60
CA ALA A 176 -18.94 -9.15 9.46
C ALA A 176 -18.71 -8.40 10.78
N VAL A 177 -18.78 -7.05 10.76
CA VAL A 177 -18.59 -6.23 11.98
C VAL A 177 -19.86 -6.19 12.84
N ARG A 178 -21.04 -6.05 12.22
CA ARG A 178 -22.34 -5.96 12.90
C ARG A 178 -23.42 -6.69 12.07
N PRO A 179 -23.61 -8.00 12.26
CA PRO A 179 -24.46 -8.84 11.40
C PRO A 179 -25.91 -8.39 11.32
N ASP A 180 -26.49 -7.93 12.44
CA ASP A 180 -27.91 -7.61 12.60
C ASP A 180 -28.23 -6.10 12.42
N THR A 181 -27.25 -5.32 11.92
CA THR A 181 -27.41 -3.87 11.79
C THR A 181 -27.78 -3.48 10.36
N GLU A 182 -28.77 -2.59 10.22
CA GLU A 182 -29.18 -2.06 8.92
C GLU A 182 -28.04 -1.28 8.26
N GLN A 183 -27.88 -1.47 6.94
CA GLN A 183 -26.89 -0.78 6.13
C GLN A 183 -27.57 0.37 5.37
N LYS A 184 -27.11 1.60 5.61
CA LYS A 184 -27.64 2.80 4.95
C LYS A 184 -26.65 3.30 3.90
N VAL A 185 -27.09 3.36 2.64
CA VAL A 185 -26.28 3.91 1.55
C VAL A 185 -26.20 5.43 1.67
N ILE A 186 -24.97 5.96 1.79
CA ILE A 186 -24.73 7.41 1.95
C ILE A 186 -24.13 8.08 0.71
N GLY A 187 -23.79 7.31 -0.34
CA GLY A 187 -23.16 7.81 -1.56
C GLY A 187 -21.62 7.82 -1.49
N ILE A 188 -20.97 7.79 -2.67
CA ILE A 188 -19.52 7.81 -2.81
C ILE A 188 -19.00 9.21 -2.46
N ARG A 189 -17.98 9.28 -1.59
CA ARG A 189 -17.36 10.55 -1.20
C ARG A 189 -16.35 11.01 -2.27
N PRO A 190 -16.12 12.32 -2.43
CA PRO A 190 -15.07 12.82 -3.32
C PRO A 190 -13.71 12.17 -3.02
N GLY A 191 -13.02 11.74 -4.07
CA GLY A 191 -11.71 11.09 -3.94
C GLY A 191 -11.74 9.61 -3.58
N GLU A 192 -12.93 8.98 -3.52
CA GLU A 192 -13.07 7.53 -3.35
C GLU A 192 -13.29 6.82 -4.70
N LYS A 193 -12.68 5.65 -4.86
CA LYS A 193 -12.92 4.75 -5.97
C LYS A 193 -14.00 3.73 -5.61
N LEU A 194 -14.78 3.30 -6.60
CA LEU A 194 -15.67 2.15 -6.45
C LEU A 194 -14.84 0.88 -6.17
N HIS A 195 -13.81 0.65 -6.99
CA HIS A 195 -12.88 -0.46 -6.86
C HIS A 195 -11.46 0.08 -6.75
N GLU A 196 -10.64 -0.56 -5.92
CA GLU A 196 -9.22 -0.21 -5.77
C GLU A 196 -8.39 -1.05 -6.75
N GLN A 197 -7.27 -0.49 -7.19
CA GLN A 197 -6.38 -1.12 -8.15
C GLN A 197 -4.94 -1.11 -7.59
N MET A 198 -4.25 -2.24 -7.67
CA MET A 198 -2.84 -2.34 -7.28
C MET A 198 -1.89 -2.38 -8.48
N ILE A 199 -2.34 -2.91 -9.62
CA ILE A 199 -1.58 -2.94 -10.87
C ILE A 199 -2.49 -2.42 -11.98
N GLY A 200 -2.08 -1.34 -12.65
CA GLY A 200 -2.78 -0.78 -13.80
C GLY A 200 -2.38 -1.50 -15.11
N GLU A 201 -3.20 -1.35 -16.14
CA GLU A 201 -2.91 -1.90 -17.46
C GLU A 201 -1.58 -1.37 -18.03
N GLU A 202 -1.22 -0.13 -17.67
CA GLU A 202 0.03 0.51 -18.07
C GLU A 202 1.27 -0.17 -17.46
N ASP A 203 1.10 -0.82 -16.28
CA ASP A 203 2.17 -1.55 -15.59
C ASP A 203 2.31 -3.00 -16.12
N ALA A 204 1.33 -3.52 -16.88
CA ALA A 204 1.27 -4.93 -17.30
C ALA A 204 2.52 -5.37 -18.08
N ALA A 205 3.01 -4.53 -18.99
CA ALA A 205 4.20 -4.81 -19.80
C ALA A 205 5.46 -5.09 -18.96
N HIS A 206 5.49 -4.63 -17.73
CA HIS A 206 6.62 -4.69 -16.79
C HIS A 206 6.30 -5.51 -15.54
N THR A 207 5.16 -6.22 -15.53
CA THR A 207 4.68 -6.99 -14.38
C THR A 207 4.96 -8.47 -14.56
N TYR A 208 5.48 -9.08 -13.51
CA TYR A 208 5.76 -10.51 -13.43
C TYR A 208 4.99 -11.13 -12.27
N GLU A 209 4.40 -12.29 -12.51
CA GLU A 209 3.64 -13.09 -11.57
C GLU A 209 4.52 -14.15 -10.90
N TYR A 210 4.36 -14.29 -9.59
CA TYR A 210 4.92 -15.33 -8.73
C TYR A 210 3.78 -16.02 -7.97
N ASP A 211 4.08 -16.99 -7.14
CA ASP A 211 3.06 -17.80 -6.45
C ASP A 211 2.11 -16.93 -5.59
N ASP A 212 2.64 -16.04 -4.75
CA ASP A 212 1.87 -15.27 -3.77
C ASP A 212 1.99 -13.74 -3.91
N TYR A 213 2.68 -13.26 -4.97
CA TYR A 213 2.83 -11.83 -5.25
C TYR A 213 3.02 -11.56 -6.74
N TYR A 214 2.94 -10.29 -7.10
CA TYR A 214 3.40 -9.74 -8.37
C TYR A 214 4.59 -8.82 -8.11
N LYS A 215 5.43 -8.66 -9.11
CA LYS A 215 6.54 -7.72 -9.11
C LYS A 215 6.45 -6.84 -10.36
N ILE A 216 6.35 -5.52 -10.15
CA ILE A 216 6.46 -4.54 -11.24
C ILE A 216 7.93 -4.12 -11.29
N ILE A 217 8.56 -4.34 -12.43
CA ILE A 217 9.95 -3.97 -12.69
C ILE A 217 9.95 -2.74 -13.57
N PRO A 218 10.45 -1.58 -13.12
CA PRO A 218 10.39 -0.34 -13.90
C PRO A 218 11.08 -0.46 -15.27
N ALA A 219 10.47 0.14 -16.29
CA ALA A 219 11.02 0.19 -17.64
C ALA A 219 12.30 1.06 -17.75
N ILE A 220 12.54 1.91 -16.74
CA ILE A 220 13.70 2.79 -16.70
C ILE A 220 15.00 1.97 -16.74
N HIS A 221 15.97 2.39 -17.53
CA HIS A 221 17.27 1.73 -17.71
C HIS A 221 17.19 0.26 -18.19
N ASN A 222 16.13 -0.13 -18.91
CA ASN A 222 15.91 -1.50 -19.38
C ASN A 222 15.82 -2.56 -18.26
N TRP A 223 15.51 -2.17 -17.05
CA TRP A 223 15.40 -3.11 -15.92
C TRP A 223 14.26 -4.11 -16.08
N SER A 224 13.24 -3.79 -16.87
CA SER A 224 12.10 -4.66 -17.13
C SER A 224 12.44 -5.99 -17.82
N SER A 225 13.62 -6.09 -18.45
CA SER A 225 14.11 -7.32 -19.08
C SER A 225 15.30 -7.95 -18.32
N ASP A 226 15.66 -7.44 -17.15
CA ASP A 226 16.79 -7.94 -16.35
C ASP A 226 16.47 -9.29 -15.69
N PRO A 227 17.13 -10.40 -16.09
CA PRO A 227 16.87 -11.71 -15.52
C PRO A 227 17.12 -11.79 -14.02
N VAL A 228 18.05 -10.96 -13.51
CA VAL A 228 18.40 -10.93 -12.07
C VAL A 228 17.26 -10.34 -11.23
N ARG A 229 16.49 -9.40 -11.80
CA ARG A 229 15.30 -8.84 -11.15
C ARG A 229 14.07 -9.73 -11.34
N ILE A 230 13.94 -10.36 -12.52
CA ILE A 230 12.81 -11.23 -12.84
C ILE A 230 12.83 -12.51 -12.02
N LYS A 231 14.01 -13.14 -11.81
CA LYS A 231 14.17 -14.36 -10.98
C LYS A 231 13.13 -15.45 -11.25
N GLY A 232 12.87 -15.74 -12.54
CA GLY A 232 11.94 -16.79 -12.95
C GLY A 232 10.44 -16.44 -12.89
N GLY A 233 10.10 -15.19 -12.59
CA GLY A 233 8.71 -14.71 -12.67
C GLY A 233 8.13 -14.84 -14.08
N LYS A 234 6.84 -15.14 -14.19
CA LYS A 234 6.11 -15.23 -15.46
C LYS A 234 5.50 -13.87 -15.79
N ARG A 235 5.83 -13.31 -16.97
CA ARG A 235 5.21 -12.05 -17.41
C ARG A 235 3.69 -12.22 -17.51
N VAL A 236 2.94 -11.26 -16.98
CA VAL A 236 1.48 -11.22 -17.10
C VAL A 236 1.05 -10.90 -18.55
N PRO A 237 -0.18 -11.26 -18.97
CA PRO A 237 -0.69 -10.90 -20.30
C PRO A 237 -0.76 -9.39 -20.51
N ASP A 238 -0.69 -8.95 -21.75
CA ASP A 238 -0.93 -7.56 -22.10
C ASP A 238 -2.38 -7.17 -21.72
N GLY A 239 -2.56 -5.94 -21.19
CA GLY A 239 -3.84 -5.49 -20.67
C GLY A 239 -4.21 -6.07 -19.29
N PHE A 240 -3.31 -6.81 -18.65
CA PHE A 240 -3.54 -7.30 -17.29
C PHE A 240 -3.70 -6.12 -16.33
N ASN A 241 -4.69 -6.23 -15.46
CA ASN A 241 -4.82 -5.36 -14.29
C ASN A 241 -5.15 -6.20 -13.05
N TYR A 242 -4.76 -5.70 -11.89
CA TYR A 242 -5.09 -6.32 -10.61
C TYR A 242 -5.88 -5.33 -9.78
N SER A 243 -7.21 -5.49 -9.80
CA SER A 243 -8.15 -4.64 -9.09
C SER A 243 -9.05 -5.46 -8.16
N SER A 244 -9.66 -4.79 -7.19
CA SER A 244 -10.43 -5.45 -6.13
C SER A 244 -11.75 -6.07 -6.60
N ASP A 245 -12.24 -5.69 -7.78
CA ASP A 245 -13.47 -6.25 -8.38
C ASP A 245 -13.21 -7.44 -9.32
N ASN A 246 -12.01 -7.52 -9.91
CA ASN A 246 -11.63 -8.64 -10.81
C ASN A 246 -10.74 -9.69 -10.13
N ASN A 247 -10.56 -9.59 -8.83
CA ASN A 247 -9.74 -10.51 -8.05
C ASN A 247 -10.33 -11.93 -8.02
N LYS A 248 -9.45 -12.94 -8.06
CA LYS A 248 -9.85 -14.35 -7.95
C LYS A 248 -10.13 -14.79 -6.51
N GLU A 249 -9.53 -14.10 -5.55
CA GLU A 249 -9.62 -14.43 -4.12
C GLU A 249 -10.59 -13.47 -3.43
N TRP A 250 -11.56 -14.03 -2.72
CA TRP A 250 -12.58 -13.29 -1.98
C TRP A 250 -12.66 -13.79 -0.55
N MET A 251 -12.61 -12.85 0.39
CA MET A 251 -12.81 -13.13 1.82
C MET A 251 -14.31 -13.13 2.12
N LYS A 252 -14.76 -14.13 2.88
CA LYS A 252 -16.15 -14.25 3.33
C LYS A 252 -16.37 -13.47 4.64
N PRO A 253 -17.62 -13.03 4.92
CA PRO A 253 -17.95 -12.37 6.18
C PRO A 253 -17.53 -13.16 7.43
N GLU A 254 -17.70 -14.48 7.42
CA GLU A 254 -17.38 -15.35 8.54
C GLU A 254 -15.87 -15.42 8.83
N GLU A 255 -15.05 -15.34 7.77
CA GLU A 255 -13.58 -15.29 7.89
C GLU A 255 -13.12 -13.98 8.53
N LEU A 256 -13.71 -12.85 8.10
CA LEU A 256 -13.44 -11.55 8.70
C LEU A 256 -13.94 -11.48 10.14
N GLN A 257 -15.14 -12.02 10.45
CA GLN A 257 -15.66 -12.10 11.82
C GLN A 257 -14.71 -12.87 12.73
N THR A 258 -14.25 -14.05 12.28
CA THR A 258 -13.28 -14.87 13.03
C THR A 258 -11.99 -14.09 13.31
N TRP A 259 -11.52 -13.32 12.32
CA TRP A 259 -10.33 -12.47 12.50
C TRP A 259 -10.59 -11.33 13.49
N ILE A 260 -11.76 -10.68 13.44
CA ILE A 260 -12.16 -9.61 14.37
C ILE A 260 -12.19 -10.14 15.80
N ASP A 261 -12.79 -11.28 16.04
CA ASP A 261 -12.91 -11.91 17.36
C ASP A 261 -11.52 -12.20 17.96
N ALA A 262 -10.62 -12.75 17.14
CA ALA A 262 -9.24 -13.06 17.54
C ALA A 262 -8.38 -11.82 17.78
N ASN A 263 -8.71 -10.66 17.19
CA ASN A 263 -7.88 -9.45 17.21
C ASN A 263 -8.55 -8.24 17.84
N SER A 264 -9.72 -8.38 18.47
CA SER A 264 -10.53 -7.28 19.01
C SER A 264 -9.73 -6.29 19.87
N ALA A 265 -8.81 -6.78 20.70
CA ALA A 265 -7.96 -5.96 21.56
C ALA A 265 -6.94 -5.08 20.80
N LYS A 266 -6.63 -5.38 19.54
CA LYS A 266 -5.64 -4.68 18.69
C LYS A 266 -6.28 -3.70 17.71
N ILE A 267 -7.56 -3.90 17.35
CA ILE A 267 -8.27 -3.10 16.34
C ILE A 267 -8.25 -1.61 16.72
N GLY A 268 -7.90 -0.76 15.75
CA GLY A 268 -7.79 0.70 15.92
C GLY A 268 -6.55 1.20 16.65
N LYS A 269 -5.65 0.31 17.07
CA LYS A 269 -4.42 0.67 17.80
C LYS A 269 -3.17 0.77 16.92
N PHE A 270 -3.20 0.25 15.71
CA PHE A 270 -2.07 0.26 14.73
C PHE A 270 -2.42 0.94 13.40
#